data_fa89828d9ce11a653e53f4984fc22371
#
_entry.id   fa89828d9ce11a653e53f4984fc22371
#
_cell.length_a   1.000
_cell.length_b   1.000
_cell.length_c   1.000
_cell.angle_alpha   90.00
_cell.angle_beta   90.00
_cell.angle_gamma   90.00
#
_symmetry.space_group_name_H-M   'P 1'
#
loop_
_entity.id
_entity.type
_entity.pdbx_description
1 polymer ?
#
loop_
_entity_poly.entity_id
_entity_poly.type
_entity_poly.pdbx_seq_one_letter_code
_entity_poly.pdbx_strand_id
1 'polypeptide(L)'
;MLVLLALSVLATAIILLKLFQFYRSGLRRLGFVEQAISALRHGDNERVLRDLQSQPSPVARVLESAIHCGADPAMKINDIEAEVSRVGSAQIRNLESWLRGLSSIAHLSPLLGLLGTVTGMIAAFMRLEEAGNRVDPSILSGGIWEALLTTAFGLTVAIPAMAAFYYLEGEVDQVRAAMKDASIRVLRHFGKSPIHVGTRDDERIEDETHGL
;
A
#
# COMPACT_ATOMS: atom_id res chain seq x y z
N MET A 1 10.89 19.17 18.26
CA MET A 1 11.71 19.31 17.05
C MET A 1 12.50 18.04 16.69
N LEU A 2 13.33 17.47 17.57
CA LEU A 2 14.14 16.26 17.25
C LEU A 2 13.31 15.07 16.75
N VAL A 3 12.15 14.80 17.34
CA VAL A 3 11.26 13.70 16.94
C VAL A 3 10.74 13.91 15.51
N LEU A 4 10.29 15.12 15.17
CA LEU A 4 9.82 15.42 13.80
C LEU A 4 10.95 15.32 12.77
N LEU A 5 12.16 15.70 13.13
CA LEU A 5 13.34 15.54 12.27
C LEU A 5 13.65 14.05 12.03
N ALA A 6 13.62 13.22 13.09
CA ALA A 6 13.80 11.78 12.97
C ALA A 6 12.72 11.14 12.07
N LEU A 7 11.44 11.53 12.24
CA LEU A 7 10.34 11.07 11.40
C LEU A 7 10.51 11.51 9.94
N SER A 8 11.00 12.72 9.69
CA SER A 8 11.29 13.22 8.33
C SER A 8 12.34 12.37 7.62
N VAL A 9 13.45 12.07 8.31
CA VAL A 9 14.52 11.22 7.76
C VAL A 9 13.99 9.81 7.50
N LEU A 10 13.23 9.24 8.44
CA LEU A 10 12.65 7.91 8.28
C LEU A 10 11.64 7.86 7.13
N ALA A 11 10.74 8.85 7.01
CA ALA A 11 9.80 8.94 5.90
C ALA A 11 10.52 9.02 4.55
N THR A 12 11.53 9.89 4.45
CA THR A 12 12.33 10.03 3.23
C THR A 12 13.04 8.72 2.87
N ALA A 13 13.63 8.02 3.84
CA ALA A 13 14.27 6.74 3.62
C ALA A 13 13.27 5.69 3.11
N ILE A 14 12.08 5.59 3.73
CA ILE A 14 11.04 4.65 3.28
C ILE A 14 10.58 4.98 1.86
N ILE A 15 10.34 6.25 1.55
CA ILE A 15 9.90 6.70 0.22
C ILE A 15 10.93 6.30 -0.83
N LEU A 16 12.21 6.62 -0.62
CA LEU A 16 13.28 6.29 -1.57
C LEU A 16 13.45 4.78 -1.77
N LEU A 17 13.44 4.01 -0.68
CA LEU A 17 13.52 2.55 -0.75
C LEU A 17 12.34 1.95 -1.52
N LYS A 18 11.13 2.44 -1.30
CA LYS A 18 9.92 1.96 -1.99
C LYS A 18 9.89 2.35 -3.45
N LEU A 19 10.23 3.57 -3.79
CA LEU A 19 10.34 3.99 -5.18
C LEU A 19 11.36 3.15 -5.94
N PHE A 20 12.53 2.90 -5.32
CA PHE A 20 13.56 2.04 -5.90
C PHE A 20 13.08 0.58 -6.07
N GLN A 21 12.42 0.02 -5.04
CA GLN A 21 11.84 -1.32 -5.09
C GLN A 21 10.83 -1.44 -6.23
N PHE A 22 9.90 -0.48 -6.36
CA PHE A 22 8.85 -0.48 -7.35
C PHE A 22 9.40 -0.32 -8.77
N TYR A 23 10.39 0.57 -8.93
CA TYR A 23 11.08 0.74 -10.21
C TYR A 23 11.78 -0.56 -10.64
N ARG A 24 12.50 -1.21 -9.72
CA ARG A 24 13.23 -2.47 -9.99
C ARG A 24 12.29 -3.66 -10.24
N SER A 25 11.17 -3.75 -9.55
CA SER A 25 10.20 -4.86 -9.71
C SER A 25 9.41 -4.80 -11.00
N GLY A 26 9.58 -3.75 -11.83
CA GLY A 26 8.92 -3.63 -13.13
C GLY A 26 7.39 -3.71 -13.05
N LEU A 27 6.79 -3.21 -11.96
CA LEU A 27 5.36 -3.34 -11.64
C LEU A 27 4.43 -2.92 -12.77
N ARG A 28 4.84 -1.91 -13.57
CA ARG A 28 4.07 -1.41 -14.71
C ARG A 28 4.26 -2.20 -16.01
N ARG A 29 5.24 -3.10 -16.07
CA ARG A 29 5.51 -3.90 -17.26
C ARG A 29 4.69 -5.17 -17.25
N LEU A 30 3.40 -5.06 -17.55
CA LEU A 30 2.47 -6.19 -17.60
C LEU A 30 2.39 -6.87 -19.00
N GLY A 31 3.15 -6.40 -19.97
CA GLY A 31 3.16 -6.95 -21.33
C GLY A 31 3.52 -8.45 -21.41
N PHE A 32 4.32 -8.94 -20.45
CA PHE A 32 4.64 -10.38 -20.36
C PHE A 32 3.41 -11.24 -20.02
N VAL A 33 2.38 -10.68 -19.37
CA VAL A 33 1.14 -11.41 -19.03
C VAL A 33 0.41 -11.86 -20.28
N GLU A 34 0.26 -10.96 -21.27
CA GLU A 34 -0.36 -11.30 -22.54
C GLU A 34 0.47 -12.32 -23.34
N GLN A 35 1.79 -12.16 -23.32
CA GLN A 35 2.69 -13.11 -23.96
C GLN A 35 2.61 -14.50 -23.31
N ALA A 36 2.58 -14.57 -21.98
CA ALA A 36 2.43 -15.80 -21.24
C ALA A 36 1.09 -16.49 -21.56
N ILE A 37 -0.03 -15.73 -21.53
CA ILE A 37 -1.35 -16.29 -21.84
C ILE A 37 -1.44 -16.76 -23.31
N SER A 38 -0.85 -16.03 -24.26
CA SER A 38 -0.83 -16.45 -25.65
C SER A 38 -0.01 -17.72 -25.85
N ALA A 39 1.17 -17.83 -25.22
CA ALA A 39 2.01 -19.01 -25.29
C ALA A 39 1.36 -20.26 -24.63
N LEU A 40 0.61 -20.06 -23.52
CA LEU A 40 -0.18 -21.14 -22.90
C LEU A 40 -1.21 -21.70 -23.88
N ARG A 41 -1.87 -20.86 -24.70
CA ARG A 41 -2.83 -21.31 -25.71
C ARG A 41 -2.20 -22.20 -26.79
N HIS A 42 -0.90 -22.09 -27.02
CA HIS A 42 -0.14 -22.93 -27.96
C HIS A 42 0.42 -24.20 -27.31
N GLY A 43 0.14 -24.42 -26.01
CA GLY A 43 0.54 -25.64 -25.30
C GLY A 43 1.99 -25.65 -24.78
N ASP A 44 2.69 -24.52 -24.82
CA ASP A 44 4.12 -24.43 -24.43
C ASP A 44 4.31 -24.04 -22.95
N ASN A 45 3.69 -24.86 -22.06
CA ASN A 45 3.66 -24.58 -20.63
C ASN A 45 5.06 -24.45 -19.99
N GLU A 46 6.01 -25.31 -20.41
CA GLU A 46 7.36 -25.30 -19.83
C GLU A 46 8.15 -24.04 -20.20
N ARG A 47 7.97 -23.56 -21.41
CA ARG A 47 8.60 -22.31 -21.85
C ARG A 47 8.04 -21.13 -21.09
N VAL A 48 6.71 -21.05 -20.95
CA VAL A 48 6.05 -19.99 -20.19
C VAL A 48 6.54 -19.97 -18.75
N LEU A 49 6.65 -21.11 -18.08
CA LEU A 49 7.15 -21.21 -16.71
C LEU A 49 8.59 -20.69 -16.58
N ARG A 50 9.49 -21.08 -17.53
CA ARG A 50 10.88 -20.58 -17.54
C ARG A 50 10.93 -19.06 -17.73
N ASP A 51 10.13 -18.53 -18.65
CA ASP A 51 10.08 -17.09 -18.92
C ASP A 51 9.55 -16.31 -17.69
N LEU A 52 8.51 -16.83 -17.00
CA LEU A 52 7.98 -16.23 -15.78
C LEU A 52 8.98 -16.25 -14.62
N GLN A 53 9.75 -17.33 -14.45
CA GLN A 53 10.77 -17.44 -13.41
C GLN A 53 11.88 -16.41 -13.56
N SER A 54 12.18 -15.98 -14.79
CA SER A 54 13.16 -14.93 -15.07
C SER A 54 12.67 -13.52 -14.74
N GLN A 55 11.34 -13.33 -14.56
CA GLN A 55 10.74 -12.03 -14.29
C GLN A 55 10.75 -11.70 -12.80
N PRO A 56 11.24 -10.53 -12.39
CA PRO A 56 11.22 -10.10 -10.99
C PRO A 56 9.82 -9.63 -10.52
N SER A 57 8.80 -9.76 -11.36
CA SER A 57 7.45 -9.24 -11.10
C SER A 57 6.67 -10.10 -10.12
N PRO A 58 6.00 -9.50 -9.13
CA PRO A 58 5.07 -10.20 -8.25
C PRO A 58 3.92 -10.90 -9.01
N VAL A 59 3.46 -10.33 -10.12
CA VAL A 59 2.43 -10.91 -10.98
C VAL A 59 2.92 -12.21 -11.62
N ALA A 60 4.20 -12.28 -12.02
CA ALA A 60 4.78 -13.49 -12.60
C ALA A 60 4.76 -14.66 -11.60
N ARG A 61 5.00 -14.41 -10.31
CA ARG A 61 4.91 -15.45 -9.26
C ARG A 61 3.51 -16.02 -9.09
N VAL A 62 2.49 -15.16 -9.19
CA VAL A 62 1.09 -15.60 -9.12
C VAL A 62 0.70 -16.39 -10.36
N LEU A 63 1.13 -15.95 -11.55
CA LEU A 63 0.92 -16.68 -12.80
C LEU A 63 1.60 -18.06 -12.77
N GLU A 64 2.84 -18.15 -12.31
CA GLU A 64 3.58 -19.40 -12.15
C GLU A 64 2.80 -20.39 -11.26
N SER A 65 2.29 -19.92 -10.11
CA SER A 65 1.45 -20.72 -9.21
C SER A 65 0.15 -21.15 -9.88
N ALA A 66 -0.53 -20.23 -10.58
CA ALA A 66 -1.80 -20.53 -11.26
C ALA A 66 -1.62 -21.56 -12.39
N ILE A 67 -0.51 -21.49 -13.14
CA ILE A 67 -0.19 -22.45 -14.21
C ILE A 67 0.12 -23.82 -13.59
N HIS A 68 0.94 -23.84 -12.55
CA HIS A 68 1.35 -25.09 -11.90
C HIS A 68 0.13 -25.84 -11.32
N CYS A 69 -0.70 -25.13 -10.54
CA CYS A 69 -1.90 -25.69 -9.94
C CYS A 69 -2.99 -26.01 -10.99
N GLY A 70 -3.13 -25.16 -12.02
CA GLY A 70 -4.10 -25.34 -13.09
C GLY A 70 -3.81 -26.56 -13.96
N ALA A 71 -2.54 -26.87 -14.20
CA ALA A 71 -2.10 -28.02 -14.97
C ALA A 71 -2.26 -29.36 -14.25
N ASP A 72 -2.39 -29.36 -12.91
CA ASP A 72 -2.60 -30.58 -12.13
C ASP A 72 -4.07 -31.03 -12.20
N PRO A 73 -4.37 -32.17 -12.84
CA PRO A 73 -5.74 -32.68 -12.95
C PRO A 73 -6.33 -33.14 -11.60
N ALA A 74 -5.48 -33.45 -10.60
CA ALA A 74 -5.93 -33.91 -9.30
C ALA A 74 -6.37 -32.76 -8.37
N MET A 75 -5.93 -31.54 -8.61
CA MET A 75 -6.28 -30.39 -7.79
C MET A 75 -7.71 -29.92 -8.06
N LYS A 76 -8.47 -29.75 -6.98
CA LYS A 76 -9.82 -29.15 -7.02
C LYS A 76 -9.72 -27.64 -7.16
N ILE A 77 -10.75 -27.02 -7.74
CA ILE A 77 -10.77 -25.57 -7.96
C ILE A 77 -10.56 -24.76 -6.66
N ASN A 78 -11.19 -25.18 -5.57
CA ASN A 78 -11.07 -24.50 -4.28
C ASN A 78 -9.63 -24.54 -3.73
N ASP A 79 -8.91 -25.65 -3.92
CA ASP A 79 -7.53 -25.79 -3.48
C ASP A 79 -6.59 -24.94 -4.33
N ILE A 80 -6.88 -24.82 -5.63
CA ILE A 80 -6.15 -23.95 -6.55
C ILE A 80 -6.35 -22.50 -6.17
N GLU A 81 -7.58 -22.07 -5.94
CA GLU A 81 -7.89 -20.70 -5.51
C GLU A 81 -7.21 -20.36 -4.18
N ALA A 82 -7.23 -21.28 -3.22
CA ALA A 82 -6.56 -21.09 -1.94
C ALA A 82 -5.04 -20.90 -2.11
N GLU A 83 -4.40 -21.72 -2.95
CA GLU A 83 -2.94 -21.64 -3.16
C GLU A 83 -2.56 -20.37 -3.95
N VAL A 84 -3.26 -20.04 -5.01
CA VAL A 84 -3.03 -18.81 -5.80
C VAL A 84 -3.26 -17.57 -4.92
N SER A 85 -4.32 -17.56 -4.11
CA SER A 85 -4.61 -16.49 -3.15
C SER A 85 -3.52 -16.38 -2.07
N ARG A 86 -3.01 -17.51 -1.57
CA ARG A 86 -1.91 -17.54 -0.60
C ARG A 86 -0.65 -16.90 -1.18
N VAL A 87 -0.27 -17.29 -2.40
CA VAL A 87 0.90 -16.72 -3.09
C VAL A 87 0.69 -15.23 -3.36
N GLY A 88 -0.46 -14.85 -3.90
CA GLY A 88 -0.81 -13.45 -4.17
C GLY A 88 -0.75 -12.59 -2.92
N SER A 89 -1.36 -13.06 -1.83
CA SER A 89 -1.33 -12.36 -0.54
C SER A 89 0.08 -12.19 0.03
N ALA A 90 0.96 -13.19 -0.17
CA ALA A 90 2.35 -13.07 0.24
C ALA A 90 3.09 -11.97 -0.55
N GLN A 91 2.87 -11.89 -1.86
CA GLN A 91 3.45 -10.84 -2.71
C GLN A 91 2.94 -9.46 -2.32
N ILE A 92 1.64 -9.31 -2.08
CA ILE A 92 1.05 -8.03 -1.65
C ILE A 92 1.62 -7.60 -0.29
N ARG A 93 1.71 -8.49 0.70
CA ARG A 93 2.34 -8.16 2.00
C ARG A 93 3.77 -7.64 1.85
N ASN A 94 4.54 -8.20 0.92
CA ASN A 94 5.89 -7.71 0.62
C ASN A 94 5.88 -6.29 0.03
N LEU A 95 4.93 -5.98 -0.84
CA LEU A 95 4.76 -4.65 -1.41
C LEU A 95 4.26 -3.64 -0.36
N GLU A 96 3.32 -4.03 0.49
CA GLU A 96 2.77 -3.20 1.57
C GLU A 96 3.71 -3.02 2.75
N SER A 97 4.79 -3.84 2.83
CA SER A 97 5.76 -3.69 3.92
C SER A 97 6.29 -2.25 3.98
N TRP A 98 6.41 -1.69 5.19
CA TRP A 98 6.80 -0.30 5.44
C TRP A 98 5.79 0.78 5.00
N LEU A 99 4.81 0.51 4.12
CA LEU A 99 3.79 1.50 3.76
C LEU A 99 2.94 1.88 4.98
N ARG A 100 2.63 0.91 5.86
CA ARG A 100 1.94 1.18 7.13
C ARG A 100 2.74 2.14 8.03
N GLY A 101 4.08 1.96 8.09
CA GLY A 101 4.95 2.88 8.82
C GLY A 101 4.93 4.29 8.22
N LEU A 102 4.97 4.40 6.89
CA LEU A 102 4.86 5.69 6.21
C LEU A 102 3.51 6.37 6.47
N SER A 103 2.41 5.61 6.41
CA SER A 103 1.06 6.08 6.78
C SER A 103 1.02 6.58 8.22
N SER A 104 1.59 5.83 9.17
CA SER A 104 1.66 6.27 10.57
C SER A 104 2.43 7.59 10.72
N ILE A 105 3.57 7.75 10.05
CA ILE A 105 4.34 9.00 10.06
C ILE A 105 3.50 10.15 9.48
N ALA A 106 2.83 9.93 8.35
CA ALA A 106 2.01 10.93 7.69
C ALA A 106 0.88 11.46 8.60
N HIS A 107 0.24 10.57 9.39
CA HIS A 107 -0.85 10.94 10.29
C HIS A 107 -0.36 11.49 11.64
N LEU A 108 0.74 10.97 12.18
CA LEU A 108 1.24 11.38 13.49
C LEU A 108 2.01 12.69 13.43
N SER A 109 2.67 13.02 12.32
CA SER A 109 3.49 14.24 12.23
C SER A 109 2.71 15.53 12.44
N PRO A 110 1.48 15.74 11.89
CA PRO A 110 0.68 16.92 12.19
C PRO A 110 0.25 16.97 13.66
N LEU A 111 -0.09 15.82 14.27
CA LEU A 111 -0.49 15.76 15.67
C LEU A 111 0.67 16.10 16.60
N LEU A 112 1.87 15.66 16.28
CA LEU A 112 3.08 16.06 17.00
C LEU A 112 3.40 17.55 16.84
N GLY A 113 3.16 18.09 15.64
CA GLY A 113 3.23 19.53 15.41
C GLY A 113 2.24 20.32 16.25
N LEU A 114 0.98 19.87 16.31
CA LEU A 114 -0.06 20.46 17.15
C LEU A 114 0.30 20.36 18.65
N LEU A 115 0.77 19.20 19.09
CA LEU A 115 1.25 19.03 20.47
C LEU A 115 2.36 20.04 20.79
N GLY A 116 3.25 20.30 19.82
CA GLY A 116 4.30 21.31 19.95
C GLY A 116 3.75 22.73 20.15
N THR A 117 2.66 23.11 19.48
CA THR A 117 2.02 24.42 19.73
C THR A 117 1.41 24.49 21.12
N VAL A 118 0.71 23.45 21.55
CA VAL A 118 0.09 23.44 22.89
C VAL A 118 1.15 23.57 23.97
N THR A 119 2.21 22.76 23.91
CA THR A 119 3.29 22.78 24.89
C THR A 119 4.08 24.09 24.84
N GLY A 120 4.32 24.64 23.64
CA GLY A 120 4.99 25.92 23.45
C GLY A 120 4.19 27.10 24.03
N MET A 121 2.88 27.11 23.81
CA MET A 121 1.99 28.13 24.39
C MET A 121 1.92 28.04 25.92
N ILE A 122 1.82 26.84 26.48
CA ILE A 122 1.87 26.64 27.93
C ILE A 122 3.17 27.23 28.50
N ALA A 123 4.30 26.91 27.90
CA ALA A 123 5.60 27.43 28.34
C ALA A 123 5.70 28.98 28.20
N ALA A 124 5.11 29.56 27.15
CA ALA A 124 5.08 31.01 26.96
C ALA A 124 4.25 31.70 28.05
N PHE A 125 3.08 31.17 28.41
CA PHE A 125 2.25 31.70 29.49
C PHE A 125 2.89 31.55 30.87
N MET A 126 3.58 30.45 31.14
CA MET A 126 4.32 30.27 32.40
C MET A 126 5.41 31.33 32.55
N ARG A 127 6.19 31.60 31.49
CA ARG A 127 7.21 32.67 31.51
C ARG A 127 6.59 34.07 31.71
N LEU A 128 5.40 34.30 31.15
CA LEU A 128 4.68 35.55 31.34
C LEU A 128 4.20 35.72 32.78
N GLU A 129 3.71 34.68 33.42
CA GLU A 129 3.29 34.63 34.82
C GLU A 129 4.49 34.93 35.78
N GLU A 130 5.64 34.29 35.51
CA GLU A 130 6.88 34.53 36.27
C GLU A 130 7.41 35.98 36.15
N ALA A 131 7.16 36.63 35.00
CA ALA A 131 7.59 38.04 34.80
C ALA A 131 6.79 39.07 35.61
N GLY A 132 5.62 38.70 36.18
CA GLY A 132 4.80 39.51 37.08
C GLY A 132 4.42 40.85 36.47
N ASN A 133 4.73 41.97 37.18
CA ASN A 133 4.37 43.35 36.72
C ASN A 133 5.27 43.90 35.58
N ARG A 134 6.29 43.16 35.15
CA ARG A 134 7.18 43.53 34.03
C ARG A 134 6.87 42.68 32.77
N VAL A 135 5.63 42.76 32.30
CA VAL A 135 5.20 42.03 31.10
C VAL A 135 5.85 42.64 29.87
N ASP A 136 6.81 41.94 29.27
CA ASP A 136 7.36 42.29 27.98
C ASP A 136 6.60 41.49 26.88
N PRO A 137 5.87 42.18 25.97
CA PRO A 137 5.15 41.50 24.86
C PRO A 137 6.05 40.66 23.97
N SER A 138 7.36 40.91 23.96
CA SER A 138 8.34 40.13 23.17
C SER A 138 8.47 38.71 23.66
N ILE A 139 8.31 38.44 24.96
CA ILE A 139 8.35 37.11 25.56
C ILE A 139 7.21 36.23 24.99
N LEU A 140 6.00 36.81 24.94
CA LEU A 140 4.81 36.14 24.43
C LEU A 140 4.92 35.91 22.92
N SER A 141 5.31 36.90 22.15
CA SER A 141 5.44 36.80 20.70
C SER A 141 6.49 35.76 20.29
N GLY A 142 7.62 35.69 21.00
CA GLY A 142 8.66 34.69 20.78
C GLY A 142 8.17 33.27 21.05
N GLY A 143 7.43 33.07 22.14
CA GLY A 143 6.84 31.75 22.46
C GLY A 143 5.80 31.31 21.43
N ILE A 144 4.94 32.23 20.97
CA ILE A 144 3.96 31.94 19.93
C ILE A 144 4.67 31.54 18.61
N TRP A 145 5.69 32.30 18.21
CA TRP A 145 6.47 31.99 17.02
C TRP A 145 7.09 30.60 17.07
N GLU A 146 7.76 30.24 18.17
CA GLU A 146 8.35 28.91 18.35
C GLU A 146 7.30 27.81 18.29
N ALA A 147 6.14 28.03 18.89
CA ALA A 147 5.02 27.11 18.86
C ALA A 147 4.50 26.89 17.44
N LEU A 148 4.21 27.97 16.70
CA LEU A 148 3.73 27.88 15.31
C LEU A 148 4.74 27.18 14.39
N LEU A 149 6.02 27.41 14.59
CA LEU A 149 7.08 26.78 13.82
C LEU A 149 7.05 25.25 13.94
N THR A 150 6.73 24.70 15.12
CA THR A 150 6.64 23.23 15.30
C THR A 150 5.49 22.63 14.49
N THR A 151 4.35 23.31 14.37
CA THR A 151 3.25 22.84 13.52
C THR A 151 3.61 22.94 12.03
N ALA A 152 4.25 24.01 11.62
CA ALA A 152 4.73 24.15 10.24
C ALA A 152 5.69 23.00 9.87
N PHE A 153 6.62 22.63 10.75
CA PHE A 153 7.48 21.48 10.57
C PHE A 153 6.71 20.15 10.50
N GLY A 154 5.73 19.95 11.39
CA GLY A 154 4.88 18.76 11.37
C GLY A 154 4.15 18.56 10.03
N LEU A 155 3.59 19.64 9.50
CA LEU A 155 2.92 19.63 8.20
C LEU A 155 3.89 19.44 7.02
N THR A 156 5.08 20.05 7.10
CA THR A 156 6.13 19.88 6.08
C THR A 156 6.57 18.41 5.93
N VAL A 157 6.57 17.65 7.02
CA VAL A 157 6.85 16.21 7.01
C VAL A 157 5.64 15.41 6.52
N ALA A 158 4.45 15.76 7.01
CA ALA A 158 3.23 14.99 6.77
C ALA A 158 2.77 15.02 5.31
N ILE A 159 2.78 16.19 4.67
CA ILE A 159 2.24 16.37 3.32
C ILE A 159 2.97 15.50 2.29
N PRO A 160 4.31 15.54 2.19
CA PRO A 160 5.03 14.67 1.26
C PRO A 160 4.89 13.17 1.60
N ALA A 161 4.88 12.83 2.90
CA ALA A 161 4.71 11.45 3.35
C ALA A 161 3.34 10.90 2.95
N MET A 162 2.27 11.67 3.10
CA MET A 162 0.91 11.31 2.72
C MET A 162 0.77 11.18 1.21
N ALA A 163 1.29 12.13 0.45
CA ALA A 163 1.27 12.09 -1.01
C ALA A 163 1.99 10.84 -1.55
N ALA A 164 3.18 10.54 -1.00
CA ALA A 164 3.93 9.33 -1.37
C ALA A 164 3.20 8.05 -0.97
N PHE A 165 2.59 8.02 0.23
CA PHE A 165 1.82 6.87 0.69
C PHE A 165 0.67 6.53 -0.27
N TYR A 166 -0.19 7.48 -0.61
CA TYR A 166 -1.32 7.24 -1.51
C TYR A 166 -0.88 6.86 -2.93
N TYR A 167 0.20 7.46 -3.41
CA TYR A 167 0.76 7.07 -4.71
C TYR A 167 1.22 5.61 -4.71
N LEU A 168 1.99 5.20 -3.71
CA LEU A 168 2.52 3.84 -3.59
C LEU A 168 1.41 2.81 -3.32
N GLU A 169 0.40 3.16 -2.52
CA GLU A 169 -0.79 2.33 -2.27
C GLU A 169 -1.56 2.08 -3.56
N GLY A 170 -1.79 3.11 -4.37
CA GLY A 170 -2.42 2.98 -5.69
C GLY A 170 -1.67 2.05 -6.64
N GLU A 171 -0.33 2.06 -6.63
CA GLU A 171 0.49 1.11 -7.42
C GLU A 171 0.32 -0.33 -6.91
N VAL A 172 0.24 -0.54 -5.59
CA VAL A 172 -0.02 -1.87 -5.01
C VAL A 172 -1.40 -2.40 -5.41
N ASP A 173 -2.42 -1.54 -5.40
CA ASP A 173 -3.77 -1.93 -5.80
C ASP A 173 -3.87 -2.29 -7.28
N GLN A 174 -3.16 -1.57 -8.15
CA GLN A 174 -3.05 -1.95 -9.58
C GLN A 174 -2.42 -3.33 -9.76
N VAL A 175 -1.35 -3.63 -9.00
CA VAL A 175 -0.71 -4.96 -9.03
C VAL A 175 -1.65 -6.04 -8.52
N ARG A 176 -2.40 -5.76 -7.45
CA ARG A 176 -3.42 -6.67 -6.90
C ARG A 176 -4.49 -7.00 -7.94
N ALA A 177 -5.00 -5.99 -8.63
CA ALA A 177 -5.97 -6.16 -9.70
C ALA A 177 -5.39 -6.97 -10.87
N ALA A 178 -4.15 -6.68 -11.29
CA ALA A 178 -3.48 -7.40 -12.34
C ALA A 178 -3.23 -8.88 -12.01
N MET A 179 -2.84 -9.18 -10.75
CA MET A 179 -2.69 -10.55 -10.27
C MET A 179 -4.01 -11.32 -10.35
N LYS A 180 -5.11 -10.70 -9.90
CA LYS A 180 -6.45 -11.31 -9.92
C LYS A 180 -6.89 -11.59 -11.36
N ASP A 181 -6.82 -10.61 -12.25
CA ASP A 181 -7.19 -10.77 -13.66
C ASP A 181 -6.37 -11.86 -14.33
N ALA A 182 -5.04 -11.79 -14.20
CA ALA A 182 -4.13 -12.76 -14.81
C ALA A 182 -4.38 -14.19 -14.32
N SER A 183 -4.60 -14.39 -13.03
CA SER A 183 -4.89 -15.72 -12.47
C SER A 183 -6.20 -16.29 -12.99
N ILE A 184 -7.26 -15.51 -13.04
CA ILE A 184 -8.56 -15.92 -13.58
C ILE A 184 -8.43 -16.35 -15.06
N ARG A 185 -7.70 -15.59 -15.85
CA ARG A 185 -7.49 -15.89 -17.29
C ARG A 185 -6.70 -17.19 -17.48
N VAL A 186 -5.69 -17.44 -16.66
CA VAL A 186 -4.93 -18.70 -16.68
C VAL A 186 -5.80 -19.89 -16.26
N LEU A 187 -6.53 -19.78 -15.14
CA LEU A 187 -7.39 -20.87 -14.67
C LEU A 187 -8.51 -21.21 -15.68
N ARG A 188 -9.04 -20.21 -16.35
CA ARG A 188 -10.02 -20.41 -17.43
C ARG A 188 -9.42 -21.20 -18.61
N HIS A 189 -8.15 -20.98 -18.93
CA HIS A 189 -7.46 -21.76 -19.98
C HIS A 189 -7.42 -23.26 -19.63
N PHE A 190 -7.26 -23.63 -18.35
CA PHE A 190 -7.28 -25.01 -17.88
C PHE A 190 -8.70 -25.56 -17.63
N GLY A 191 -9.76 -24.83 -18.02
CA GLY A 191 -11.15 -25.24 -17.76
C GLY A 191 -11.56 -25.15 -16.29
N LYS A 192 -10.74 -24.52 -15.45
CA LYS A 192 -10.95 -24.33 -14.02
C LYS A 192 -11.36 -22.86 -13.78
N SER A 193 -12.60 -22.52 -14.15
CA SER A 193 -13.11 -21.15 -13.91
C SER A 193 -13.56 -21.02 -12.45
N PRO A 194 -13.14 -19.97 -11.72
CA PRO A 194 -13.68 -19.71 -10.41
C PRO A 194 -15.20 -19.57 -10.50
N ILE A 195 -15.90 -20.28 -9.64
CA ILE A 195 -17.33 -20.06 -9.44
C ILE A 195 -17.46 -18.61 -8.98
N HIS A 196 -18.35 -17.85 -9.61
CA HIS A 196 -18.70 -16.51 -9.15
C HIS A 196 -19.00 -16.60 -7.65
N VAL A 197 -18.10 -16.08 -6.84
CA VAL A 197 -18.48 -15.68 -5.48
C VAL A 197 -19.36 -14.46 -5.70
N GLY A 198 -20.68 -14.70 -5.76
CA GLY A 198 -21.67 -13.66 -5.80
C GLY A 198 -21.33 -12.69 -4.70
N THR A 199 -21.20 -11.43 -5.05
CA THR A 199 -21.21 -10.36 -4.09
C THR A 199 -22.48 -10.55 -3.26
N ARG A 200 -22.37 -10.47 -1.95
CA ARG A 200 -23.48 -10.60 -0.97
C ARG A 200 -24.68 -9.69 -1.27
N ASP A 201 -24.60 -8.88 -2.29
CA ASP A 201 -25.64 -7.98 -2.78
C ASP A 201 -26.64 -8.66 -3.72
N ASP A 202 -26.27 -9.77 -4.40
CA ASP A 202 -27.18 -10.49 -5.30
C ASP A 202 -28.18 -11.37 -4.52
N GLU A 203 -27.81 -11.90 -3.34
CA GLU A 203 -28.73 -12.66 -2.48
C GLU A 203 -29.83 -11.79 -1.84
N ARG A 204 -29.62 -10.49 -1.71
CA ARG A 204 -30.62 -9.58 -1.16
C ARG A 204 -31.75 -9.22 -2.14
N ILE A 205 -31.47 -9.31 -3.43
CA ILE A 205 -32.46 -8.93 -4.47
C ILE A 205 -33.42 -10.09 -4.76
N GLU A 206 -32.99 -11.34 -4.61
CA GLU A 206 -33.85 -12.51 -4.83
C GLU A 206 -34.84 -12.73 -3.66
N ASP A 207 -34.47 -12.36 -2.42
CA ASP A 207 -35.35 -12.53 -1.25
C ASP A 207 -36.46 -11.46 -1.20
N GLU A 208 -36.27 -10.28 -1.82
CA GLU A 208 -37.31 -9.25 -1.91
C GLU A 208 -38.35 -9.51 -3.03
N THR A 209 -38.03 -10.36 -4.00
CA THR A 209 -38.98 -10.65 -5.12
C THR A 209 -39.90 -11.84 -4.87
N HIS A 210 -39.67 -12.64 -3.83
CA HIS A 210 -40.54 -13.77 -3.45
C HIS A 210 -41.49 -13.49 -2.29
N GLY A 211 -41.56 -12.24 -1.84
CA GLY A 211 -42.41 -11.80 -0.71
C GLY A 211 -43.62 -10.94 -1.09
N LEU A 212 -44.11 -10.97 -2.35
CA LEU A 212 -45.35 -10.31 -2.79
C LEU A 212 -46.33 -11.29 -3.38
#